data_110078e501ec4ab3f2891d881b47c365
#
_entry.id   110078e501ec4ab3f2891d881b47c365
#
_cell.length_a   1.000
_cell.length_b   1.000
_cell.length_c   1.000
_cell.angle_alpha   90.00
_cell.angle_beta   90.00
_cell.angle_gamma   90.00
#
_symmetry.space_group_name_H-M   'P 1'
#
loop_
_entity.id
_entity.type
_entity.pdbx_description
1 polymer ?
#
loop_
_entity_poly.entity_id
_entity_poly.type
_entity_poly.pdbx_seq_one_letter_code
_entity_poly.pdbx_strand_id
1 'polypeptide(L)'
;MILITTFIFSFIKFDVLGQISLPGQLKDVGLFLIIFLGPLISLLVQDKLFGLHEDAIEYGNIKWFNSRKGYGFISADQGDEIFVHFRNFSGIETSNIREGQRVKFITVSSEKGLQADKVSLV
;
A
#
# COMPACT_ATOMS: atom_id res chain seq x y z
N MET A 1 7.24 -11.93 5.38
CA MET A 1 8.49 -11.35 5.95
C MET A 1 9.36 -12.39 6.65
N ILE A 2 8.80 -13.24 7.49
CA ILE A 2 9.54 -14.30 8.22
C ILE A 2 10.12 -15.38 7.29
N LEU A 3 9.45 -15.72 6.19
CA LEU A 3 9.91 -16.74 5.22
C LEU A 3 11.11 -16.30 4.40
N ILE A 4 11.26 -15.02 4.12
CA ILE A 4 12.38 -14.47 3.33
C ILE A 4 13.63 -14.39 4.20
N THR A 5 13.48 -14.01 5.46
CA THR A 5 14.60 -13.97 6.43
C THR A 5 15.13 -15.36 6.75
N THR A 6 14.26 -16.38 6.85
CA THR A 6 14.68 -17.78 7.04
C THR A 6 15.40 -18.34 5.82
N PHE A 7 14.98 -17.96 4.60
CA PHE A 7 15.64 -18.42 3.37
C PHE A 7 17.04 -17.80 3.23
N ILE A 8 17.19 -16.51 3.51
CA ILE A 8 18.48 -15.81 3.49
C ILE A 8 19.39 -16.36 4.58
N PHE A 9 18.86 -16.65 5.77
CA PHE A 9 19.66 -17.21 6.87
C PHE A 9 20.08 -18.66 6.61
N SER A 10 19.26 -19.43 5.92
CA SER A 10 19.60 -20.81 5.49
C SER A 10 20.66 -20.80 4.40
N PHE A 11 20.61 -19.81 3.48
CA PHE A 11 21.61 -19.67 2.41
C PHE A 11 22.97 -19.24 2.96
N ILE A 12 22.98 -18.32 3.92
CA ILE A 12 24.20 -17.87 4.60
C ILE A 12 24.82 -18.99 5.46
N LYS A 13 24.01 -19.84 6.08
CA LYS A 13 24.51 -20.96 6.87
C LYS A 13 25.16 -22.07 6.03
N PHE A 14 24.73 -22.22 4.78
CA PHE A 14 25.27 -23.25 3.89
C PHE A 14 26.68 -22.88 3.37
N ASP A 15 26.92 -21.56 3.16
CA ASP A 15 28.20 -21.10 2.59
C ASP A 15 29.31 -20.80 3.63
N VAL A 16 28.93 -20.51 4.87
CA VAL A 16 29.92 -20.12 5.90
C VAL A 16 30.74 -21.30 6.42
N LEU A 17 30.30 -22.55 6.24
CA LEU A 17 30.99 -23.75 6.74
C LEU A 17 31.89 -24.46 5.72
N GLY A 18 31.93 -23.99 4.49
CA GLY A 18 32.74 -24.58 3.45
C GLY A 18 33.42 -23.55 2.56
N GLN A 19 34.63 -23.18 2.87
CA GLN A 19 35.59 -22.46 2.02
C GLN A 19 35.39 -20.94 1.89
N ILE A 20 35.95 -20.22 2.84
CA ILE A 20 36.49 -18.91 2.55
C ILE A 20 37.80 -19.11 1.79
N SER A 21 37.73 -19.34 0.51
CA SER A 21 38.81 -19.23 -0.43
C SER A 21 38.80 -17.80 -0.97
N LEU A 22 39.84 -17.05 -0.69
CA LEU A 22 40.01 -15.67 -1.17
C LEU A 22 39.83 -15.60 -2.70
N PRO A 23 39.10 -14.62 -3.24
CA PRO A 23 38.78 -14.55 -4.67
C PRO A 23 40.04 -14.18 -5.46
N GLY A 24 40.57 -15.16 -6.15
CA GLY A 24 41.70 -14.98 -7.06
C GLY A 24 41.35 -14.93 -8.55
N GLN A 25 40.08 -15.02 -8.89
CA GLN A 25 39.66 -15.11 -10.29
C GLN A 25 38.36 -14.34 -10.56
N LEU A 26 38.30 -13.70 -11.73
CA LEU A 26 37.16 -12.90 -12.25
C LEU A 26 35.80 -13.64 -12.26
N LYS A 27 35.75 -14.94 -12.03
CA LYS A 27 34.51 -15.75 -11.97
C LYS A 27 33.70 -15.49 -10.70
N ASP A 28 34.35 -15.06 -9.63
CA ASP A 28 33.71 -14.84 -8.33
C ASP A 28 33.05 -13.46 -8.21
N VAL A 29 33.45 -12.51 -9.06
CA VAL A 29 32.87 -11.17 -9.10
C VAL A 29 31.39 -11.21 -9.47
N GLY A 30 30.95 -12.14 -10.34
CA GLY A 30 29.58 -12.34 -10.69
C GLY A 30 28.71 -12.81 -9.52
N LEU A 31 29.26 -13.69 -8.68
CA LEU A 31 28.58 -14.17 -7.46
C LEU A 31 28.48 -13.08 -6.40
N PHE A 32 29.51 -12.26 -6.22
CA PHE A 32 29.48 -11.10 -5.33
C PHE A 32 28.45 -10.06 -5.78
N LEU A 33 28.34 -9.79 -7.06
CA LEU A 33 27.33 -8.88 -7.62
C LEU A 33 25.92 -9.39 -7.39
N ILE A 34 25.66 -10.69 -7.53
CA ILE A 34 24.35 -11.29 -7.28
C ILE A 34 23.98 -11.23 -5.79
N ILE A 35 24.94 -11.47 -4.89
CA ILE A 35 24.70 -11.44 -3.45
C ILE A 35 24.45 -10.02 -2.94
N PHE A 36 25.12 -9.00 -3.48
CA PHE A 36 24.96 -7.61 -3.06
C PHE A 36 23.85 -6.86 -3.82
N LEU A 37 23.66 -7.11 -5.11
CA LEU A 37 22.62 -6.50 -5.92
C LEU A 37 21.24 -7.15 -5.74
N GLY A 38 21.18 -8.43 -5.41
CA GLY A 38 19.94 -9.15 -5.19
C GLY A 38 19.04 -8.52 -4.12
N PRO A 39 19.54 -8.28 -2.89
CA PRO A 39 18.73 -7.61 -1.85
C PRO A 39 18.43 -6.15 -2.18
N LEU A 40 19.31 -5.44 -2.89
CA LEU A 40 19.06 -4.05 -3.30
C LEU A 40 17.95 -3.98 -4.35
N ILE A 41 17.96 -4.87 -5.33
CA ILE A 41 16.88 -4.99 -6.34
C ILE A 41 15.57 -5.42 -5.68
N SER A 42 15.63 -6.31 -4.69
CA SER A 42 14.44 -6.73 -3.93
C SER A 42 13.79 -5.58 -3.17
N LEU A 43 14.58 -4.67 -2.59
CA LEU A 43 14.08 -3.45 -1.94
C LEU A 43 13.40 -2.50 -2.93
N LEU A 44 14.00 -2.28 -4.09
CA LEU A 44 13.45 -1.41 -5.14
C LEU A 44 12.18 -1.98 -5.79
N VAL A 45 12.09 -3.31 -5.87
CA VAL A 45 10.92 -4.00 -6.44
C VAL A 45 9.76 -4.04 -5.43
N GLN A 46 10.04 -4.11 -4.14
CA GLN A 46 8.99 -4.09 -3.11
C GLN A 46 8.20 -2.78 -3.10
N ASP A 47 8.86 -1.64 -3.23
CA ASP A 47 8.17 -0.35 -3.30
C ASP A 47 7.24 -0.26 -4.52
N LYS A 48 7.60 -0.91 -5.62
CA LYS A 48 6.81 -0.91 -6.85
C LYS A 48 5.67 -1.94 -6.83
N LEU A 49 5.84 -3.06 -6.16
CA LEU A 49 4.82 -4.09 -5.99
C LEU A 49 3.82 -3.76 -4.88
N PHE A 50 4.24 -3.02 -3.84
CA PHE A 50 3.33 -2.49 -2.82
C PHE A 50 2.42 -1.37 -3.34
N GLY A 51 2.77 -0.73 -4.47
CA GLY A 51 1.91 0.22 -5.17
C GLY A 51 0.80 -0.44 -6.00
N LEU A 52 0.81 -1.76 -6.16
CA LEU A 52 -0.30 -2.54 -6.70
C LEU A 52 -1.24 -2.98 -5.56
N HIS A 53 -1.65 -2.02 -4.72
CA HIS A 53 -2.84 -2.23 -3.92
C HIS A 53 -3.99 -2.39 -4.92
N GLU A 54 -4.53 -3.59 -5.02
CA GLU A 54 -5.89 -3.74 -5.49
C GLU A 54 -6.71 -2.77 -4.65
N ASP A 55 -7.39 -1.86 -5.32
CA ASP A 55 -8.26 -0.87 -4.69
C ASP A 55 -9.25 -1.63 -3.78
N ALA A 56 -8.87 -1.88 -2.53
CA ALA A 56 -9.70 -2.59 -1.58
C ALA A 56 -10.94 -1.74 -1.32
N ILE A 57 -12.10 -2.26 -1.71
CA ILE A 57 -13.38 -1.59 -1.49
C ILE A 57 -13.69 -1.63 -0.01
N GLU A 58 -13.85 -0.48 0.59
CA GLU A 58 -14.26 -0.29 1.96
C GLU A 58 -15.70 0.21 2.03
N TYR A 59 -16.33 -0.02 3.16
CA TYR A 59 -17.70 0.42 3.44
C TYR A 59 -17.71 1.32 4.66
N GLY A 60 -18.63 2.27 4.65
CA GLY A 60 -18.84 3.17 5.77
C GLY A 60 -20.13 3.96 5.63
N ASN A 61 -20.33 4.88 6.55
CA ASN A 61 -21.48 5.80 6.54
C ASN A 61 -20.99 7.23 6.49
N ILE A 62 -21.69 8.10 5.80
CA ILE A 62 -21.40 9.53 5.79
C ILE A 62 -21.62 10.07 7.20
N LYS A 63 -20.56 10.54 7.86
CA LYS A 63 -20.64 11.14 9.18
C LYS A 63 -21.25 12.53 9.11
N TRP A 64 -20.73 13.36 8.23
CA TRP A 64 -21.30 14.66 7.85
C TRP A 64 -20.74 15.10 6.50
N PHE A 65 -21.48 15.94 5.81
CA PHE A 65 -21.07 16.49 4.53
C PHE A 65 -21.60 17.92 4.36
N ASN A 66 -20.73 18.84 3.97
CA ASN A 66 -21.09 20.22 3.69
C ASN A 66 -21.18 20.45 2.17
N SER A 67 -22.38 20.46 1.65
CA SER A 67 -22.64 20.62 0.20
C SER A 67 -22.14 21.94 -0.37
N ARG A 68 -22.11 23.02 0.45
CA ARG A 68 -21.65 24.33 0.00
C ARG A 68 -20.15 24.40 -0.13
N LYS A 69 -19.43 23.76 0.78
CA LYS A 69 -17.96 23.68 0.77
C LYS A 69 -17.44 22.51 -0.05
N GLY A 70 -18.28 21.52 -0.32
CA GLY A 70 -17.95 20.36 -1.14
C GLY A 70 -17.06 19.32 -0.48
N TYR A 71 -17.07 19.21 0.84
CA TYR A 71 -16.30 18.19 1.56
C TYR A 71 -17.03 17.67 2.80
N GLY A 72 -16.58 16.57 3.31
CA GLY A 72 -17.07 15.94 4.52
C GLY A 72 -16.21 14.80 5.01
N PHE A 73 -16.75 13.98 5.89
CA PHE A 73 -16.09 12.81 6.44
C PHE A 73 -17.01 11.58 6.37
N ILE A 74 -16.38 10.44 6.10
CA ILE A 74 -16.99 9.13 6.13
C ILE A 74 -16.46 8.40 7.37
N SER A 75 -17.38 7.81 8.15
CA SER A 75 -17.02 6.89 9.21
C SER A 75 -16.92 5.50 8.60
N ALA A 76 -15.71 4.99 8.45
CA ALA A 76 -15.47 3.63 7.95
C ALA A 76 -15.92 2.59 8.97
N ASP A 77 -16.31 1.41 8.51
CA ASP A 77 -16.73 0.30 9.38
C ASP A 77 -15.61 -0.14 10.34
N GLN A 78 -14.35 0.09 9.95
CA GLN A 78 -13.18 -0.19 10.76
C GLN A 78 -12.96 0.81 11.91
N GLY A 79 -13.72 1.91 11.95
CA GLY A 79 -13.66 2.94 12.98
C GLY A 79 -12.89 4.21 12.59
N ASP A 80 -12.26 4.25 11.42
CA ASP A 80 -11.50 5.39 10.95
C ASP A 80 -12.41 6.47 10.34
N GLU A 81 -12.02 7.72 10.51
CA GLU A 81 -12.65 8.86 9.84
C GLU A 81 -11.86 9.20 8.57
N ILE A 82 -12.51 9.08 7.42
CA ILE A 82 -11.90 9.27 6.12
C ILE A 82 -12.43 10.56 5.49
N PHE A 83 -11.53 11.45 5.10
CA PHE A 83 -11.89 12.68 4.41
C PHE A 83 -12.44 12.36 3.01
N VAL A 84 -13.51 13.07 2.61
CA VAL A 84 -14.09 12.95 1.27
C VAL A 84 -14.36 14.32 0.67
N HIS A 85 -14.01 14.49 -0.59
CA HIS A 85 -14.32 15.67 -1.38
C HIS A 85 -15.40 15.34 -2.41
N PHE A 86 -16.24 16.31 -2.80
CA PHE A 86 -17.35 16.08 -3.72
C PHE A 86 -16.91 15.47 -5.07
N ARG A 87 -15.70 15.77 -5.52
CA ARG A 87 -15.13 15.22 -6.76
C ARG A 87 -14.91 13.72 -6.73
N ASN A 88 -14.82 13.17 -5.53
CA ASN A 88 -14.55 11.75 -5.32
C ASN A 88 -15.85 10.90 -5.31
N PHE A 89 -17.01 11.54 -5.42
CA PHE A 89 -18.27 10.86 -5.57
C PHE A 89 -18.53 10.52 -7.05
N SER A 90 -18.91 9.28 -7.30
CA SER A 90 -19.26 8.78 -8.62
C SER A 90 -20.77 8.73 -8.80
N GLY A 91 -21.28 9.51 -9.75
CA GLY A 91 -22.69 9.45 -10.14
C GLY A 91 -23.71 10.03 -9.16
N ILE A 92 -23.26 10.83 -8.18
CA ILE A 92 -24.15 11.43 -7.18
C ILE A 92 -24.00 12.95 -7.22
N GLU A 93 -25.11 13.64 -7.24
CA GLU A 93 -25.10 15.10 -7.02
C GLU A 93 -24.87 15.42 -5.55
N THR A 94 -24.06 16.43 -5.29
CA THR A 94 -23.72 16.90 -3.93
C THR A 94 -24.95 17.25 -3.08
N SER A 95 -26.03 17.67 -3.71
CA SER A 95 -27.30 17.98 -3.06
C SER A 95 -28.00 16.76 -2.47
N ASN A 96 -27.69 15.58 -2.96
CA ASN A 96 -28.31 14.31 -2.56
C ASN A 96 -27.51 13.57 -1.48
N ILE A 97 -26.36 14.09 -1.11
CA ILE A 97 -25.51 13.49 -0.07
C ILE A 97 -26.07 13.87 1.31
N ARG A 98 -26.40 12.86 2.09
CA ARG A 98 -26.97 13.01 3.43
C ARG A 98 -26.15 12.26 4.49
N GLU A 99 -26.20 12.78 5.70
CA GLU A 99 -25.60 12.11 6.87
C GLU A 99 -26.28 10.74 7.09
N GLY A 100 -25.47 9.76 7.48
CA GLY A 100 -25.91 8.40 7.76
C GLY A 100 -26.08 7.51 6.51
N GLN A 101 -25.90 8.02 5.30
CA GLN A 101 -25.97 7.20 4.09
C GLN A 101 -24.83 6.19 4.05
N ARG A 102 -25.17 4.96 3.65
CA ARG A 102 -24.21 3.89 3.41
C ARG A 102 -23.49 4.09 2.09
N VAL A 103 -22.17 4.05 2.13
CA VAL A 103 -21.31 4.24 0.96
C VAL A 103 -20.24 3.15 0.88
N LYS A 104 -19.81 2.88 -0.34
CA LYS A 104 -18.59 2.13 -0.63
C LYS A 104 -17.57 3.06 -1.27
N PHE A 105 -16.32 2.88 -0.95
CA PHE A 105 -15.24 3.72 -1.39
C PHE A 105 -13.91 2.96 -1.35
N ILE A 106 -12.89 3.56 -1.91
CA ILE A 106 -11.50 3.12 -1.72
C ILE A 106 -10.76 4.17 -0.92
N THR A 107 -9.85 3.75 -0.06
CA THR A 107 -9.02 4.66 0.73
C THR A 107 -7.69 4.87 0.02
N VAL A 108 -7.35 6.13 -0.25
CA VAL A 108 -6.08 6.54 -0.80
C VAL A 108 -5.32 7.39 0.20
N SER A 109 -4.02 7.19 0.29
CA SER A 109 -3.16 8.04 1.11
C SER A 109 -2.80 9.31 0.35
N SER A 110 -3.00 10.47 0.99
CA SER A 110 -2.61 11.77 0.47
C SER A 110 -1.69 12.49 1.45
N GLU A 111 -1.07 13.57 1.03
CA GLU A 111 -0.22 14.41 1.90
C GLU A 111 -0.97 14.95 3.14
N LYS A 112 -2.29 15.02 3.07
CA LYS A 112 -3.17 15.52 4.14
C LYS A 112 -3.79 14.41 5.00
N GLY A 113 -3.44 13.15 4.74
CA GLY A 113 -3.99 11.99 5.42
C GLY A 113 -4.81 11.07 4.50
N LEU A 114 -5.62 10.21 5.11
CA LEU A 114 -6.47 9.26 4.38
C LEU A 114 -7.65 9.98 3.73
N GLN A 115 -7.88 9.70 2.46
CA GLN A 115 -8.94 10.26 1.64
C GLN A 115 -9.73 9.17 0.95
N ALA A 116 -11.06 9.31 0.91
CA ALA A 116 -11.93 8.42 0.16
C ALA A 116 -11.95 8.81 -1.32
N ASP A 117 -11.87 7.83 -2.19
CA ASP A 117 -12.00 7.99 -3.64
C ASP A 117 -13.02 6.99 -4.19
N LYS A 118 -13.54 7.26 -5.39
CA LYS A 118 -14.57 6.44 -6.07
C LYS A 118 -15.79 6.12 -5.16
N VAL A 119 -16.21 7.12 -4.38
CA VAL A 119 -17.31 6.96 -3.43
C VAL A 119 -18.64 6.79 -4.18
N SER A 120 -19.39 5.75 -3.85
CA SER A 120 -20.72 5.52 -4.40
C SER A 120 -21.69 5.05 -3.31
N LEU A 121 -22.96 5.38 -3.48
CA LEU A 121 -24.01 4.87 -2.59
C LEU A 121 -24.18 3.36 -2.76
N VAL A 122 -24.45 2.71 -1.66
CA VAL A 122 -24.78 1.29 -1.65
C VAL A 122 -26.29 1.08 -1.72
#